data_3e14ce7d70c5a495656e6408e15d3cc5
#
_entry.id   3e14ce7d70c5a495656e6408e15d3cc5
#
_cell.length_a   1.000
_cell.length_b   1.000
_cell.length_c   1.000
_cell.angle_alpha   90.00
_cell.angle_beta   90.00
_cell.angle_gamma   90.00
#
_symmetry.space_group_name_H-M   'P 1'
#
loop_
_entity.id
_entity.type
_entity.pdbx_description
1 polymer ?
#
loop_
_entity_poly.entity_id
_entity_poly.type
_entity_poly.pdbx_seq_one_letter_code
_entity_poly.pdbx_strand_id
1 'polypeptide(L)'
;MMYDVIVIGGGPGGLAAAISAHENGAHVLLIEREARLGGMLKQCIHDGFGLARFGERLAGPEYVERFIDRLEQLQIEARTQTFVTRVEKTSGGFAVYTVSRDGVARDETRTLVLATGCRERTAKQVFIHGTRPAGVFTAGTAQHFTNLLGELPTRRCVILGSGDIGLIMARRMTLEGAHVKCVAELLPYSGGLKRNIVQCLHDYDIPLLLSHTVVAVSYTHLRAHETELHL
;
A
#
# COMPACT_ATOMS: atom_id res chain seq x y z
N MET A 1 13.91 25.62 14.44
CA MET A 1 12.71 25.63 15.33
C MET A 1 12.52 24.22 15.83
N MET A 2 12.13 24.02 17.07
CA MET A 2 11.96 22.68 17.65
C MET A 2 10.48 22.34 17.64
N TYR A 3 10.10 21.20 17.04
CA TYR A 3 8.74 20.67 17.07
C TYR A 3 8.49 19.90 18.36
N ASP A 4 7.25 19.85 18.81
CA ASP A 4 6.88 18.95 19.90
C ASP A 4 6.77 17.52 19.39
N VAL A 5 6.21 17.36 18.18
CA VAL A 5 6.04 16.06 17.52
C VAL A 5 6.42 16.15 16.04
N ILE A 6 7.28 15.25 15.59
CA ILE A 6 7.43 14.97 14.16
C ILE A 6 6.78 13.62 13.86
N VAL A 7 5.90 13.59 12.86
CA VAL A 7 5.24 12.37 12.36
C VAL A 7 5.87 12.00 11.02
N ILE A 8 6.39 10.77 10.90
CA ILE A 8 6.98 10.26 9.66
C ILE A 8 5.98 9.30 9.00
N GLY A 9 5.45 9.71 7.86
CA GLY A 9 4.48 8.99 7.04
C GLY A 9 3.10 9.64 7.05
N GLY A 10 2.64 10.07 5.87
CA GLY A 10 1.37 10.76 5.63
C GLY A 10 0.21 9.82 5.27
N GLY A 11 0.28 8.54 5.68
CA GLY A 11 -0.84 7.61 5.59
C GLY A 11 -1.88 7.85 6.69
N PRO A 12 -2.98 7.05 6.73
CA PRO A 12 -4.09 7.31 7.68
C PRO A 12 -3.66 7.33 9.14
N GLY A 13 -2.71 6.46 9.52
CA GLY A 13 -2.17 6.44 10.89
C GLY A 13 -1.39 7.71 11.24
N GLY A 14 -0.55 8.21 10.31
CA GLY A 14 0.22 9.43 10.50
C GLY A 14 -0.66 10.68 10.52
N LEU A 15 -1.63 10.77 9.62
CA LEU A 15 -2.62 11.85 9.59
C LEU A 15 -3.40 11.92 10.92
N ALA A 16 -3.92 10.79 11.38
CA ALA A 16 -4.65 10.72 12.65
C ALA A 16 -3.76 11.12 13.85
N ALA A 17 -2.49 10.67 13.86
CA ALA A 17 -1.55 11.02 14.91
C ALA A 17 -1.21 12.52 14.90
N ALA A 18 -0.96 13.10 13.73
CA ALA A 18 -0.66 14.53 13.58
C ALA A 18 -1.82 15.41 14.04
N ILE A 19 -3.05 15.07 13.59
CA ILE A 19 -4.27 15.79 14.01
C ILE A 19 -4.47 15.71 15.51
N SER A 20 -4.38 14.50 16.08
CA SER A 20 -4.57 14.31 17.51
C SER A 20 -3.52 15.05 18.35
N ALA A 21 -2.26 15.03 17.94
CA ALA A 21 -1.20 15.78 18.62
C ALA A 21 -1.46 17.29 18.58
N HIS A 22 -1.83 17.82 17.41
CA HIS A 22 -2.10 19.24 17.23
C HIS A 22 -3.33 19.70 18.05
N GLU A 23 -4.42 18.92 18.05
CA GLU A 23 -5.64 19.23 18.82
C GLU A 23 -5.39 19.21 20.34
N ASN A 24 -4.30 18.57 20.79
CA ASN A 24 -3.83 18.62 22.18
C ASN A 24 -2.73 19.67 22.41
N GLY A 25 -2.57 20.64 21.49
CA GLY A 25 -1.71 21.81 21.66
C GLY A 25 -0.25 21.61 21.26
N ALA A 26 0.11 20.49 20.62
CA ALA A 26 1.48 20.27 20.15
C ALA A 26 1.76 21.01 18.84
N HIS A 27 2.98 21.52 18.70
CA HIS A 27 3.53 22.00 17.42
C HIS A 27 4.02 20.81 16.60
N VAL A 28 3.33 20.51 15.50
CA VAL A 28 3.50 19.27 14.74
C VAL A 28 4.06 19.51 13.34
N LEU A 29 4.98 18.65 12.90
CA LEU A 29 5.42 18.50 11.52
C LEU A 29 5.09 17.09 11.04
N LEU A 30 4.39 16.98 9.90
CA LEU A 30 4.18 15.73 9.17
C LEU A 30 5.13 15.66 7.99
N ILE A 31 5.86 14.54 7.82
CA ILE A 31 6.79 14.31 6.72
C ILE A 31 6.31 13.12 5.89
N GLU A 32 6.13 13.33 4.58
CA GLU A 32 5.70 12.30 3.62
C GLU A 32 6.64 12.29 2.40
N ARG A 33 7.10 11.11 2.01
CA ARG A 33 7.98 10.94 0.84
C ARG A 33 7.26 11.05 -0.50
N GLU A 34 5.98 10.66 -0.55
CA GLU A 34 5.17 10.72 -1.76
C GLU A 34 4.73 12.17 -2.04
N ALA A 35 4.29 12.41 -3.27
CA ALA A 35 3.78 13.72 -3.68
C ALA A 35 2.41 14.06 -3.05
N ARG A 36 1.67 13.06 -2.61
CA ARG A 36 0.33 13.20 -2.02
C ARG A 36 0.22 12.44 -0.72
N LEU A 37 -0.46 13.02 0.25
CA LEU A 37 -0.86 12.36 1.48
C LEU A 37 -1.85 11.21 1.21
N GLY A 38 -2.13 10.38 2.21
CA GLY A 38 -3.14 9.32 2.13
C GLY A 38 -2.58 7.89 2.11
N GLY A 39 -1.28 7.72 1.87
CA GLY A 39 -0.60 6.41 1.89
C GLY A 39 -1.28 5.38 0.98
N MET A 40 -1.40 4.15 1.44
CA MET A 40 -2.00 3.04 0.68
C MET A 40 -3.49 3.23 0.37
N LEU A 41 -4.21 4.03 1.16
CA LEU A 41 -5.64 4.23 0.94
C LEU A 41 -5.95 4.94 -0.37
N LYS A 42 -5.03 5.71 -0.93
CA LYS A 42 -5.18 6.34 -2.25
C LYS A 42 -5.53 5.33 -3.36
N GLN A 43 -5.01 4.12 -3.27
CA GLN A 43 -5.22 3.06 -4.27
C GLN A 43 -6.27 2.03 -3.86
N CYS A 44 -6.80 2.09 -2.64
CA CYS A 44 -7.82 1.17 -2.14
C CYS A 44 -9.22 1.67 -2.54
N ILE A 45 -9.55 1.59 -3.83
CA ILE A 45 -10.81 2.11 -4.38
C ILE A 45 -12.05 1.26 -4.09
N HIS A 46 -11.90 0.15 -3.35
CA HIS A 46 -13.01 -0.65 -2.84
C HIS A 46 -13.61 -0.04 -1.57
N ASP A 47 -14.85 -0.34 -1.28
CA ASP A 47 -15.54 0.06 -0.06
C ASP A 47 -15.11 -0.79 1.17
N GLY A 48 -15.50 -0.34 2.36
CA GLY A 48 -15.28 -1.05 3.62
C GLY A 48 -14.56 -0.21 4.68
N PHE A 49 -14.24 1.01 4.37
CA PHE A 49 -13.64 1.97 5.30
C PHE A 49 -14.73 2.87 5.94
N GLY A 50 -14.39 3.50 7.05
CA GLY A 50 -15.19 4.57 7.66
C GLY A 50 -16.31 4.15 8.56
N LEU A 51 -16.82 2.92 8.49
CA LEU A 51 -18.03 2.51 9.24
C LEU A 51 -17.87 2.72 10.76
N ALA A 52 -16.77 2.30 11.35
CA ALA A 52 -16.50 2.46 12.78
C ALA A 52 -16.19 3.92 13.17
N ARG A 53 -15.59 4.71 12.28
CA ARG A 53 -15.12 6.07 12.58
C ARG A 53 -16.14 7.14 12.25
N PHE A 54 -16.86 6.98 11.13
CA PHE A 54 -17.76 8.00 10.58
C PHE A 54 -19.21 7.51 10.47
N GLY A 55 -19.50 6.24 10.78
CA GLY A 55 -20.82 5.65 10.59
C GLY A 55 -21.21 5.45 9.12
N GLU A 56 -20.28 5.66 8.19
CA GLU A 56 -20.49 5.62 6.75
C GLU A 56 -19.58 4.59 6.10
N ARG A 57 -20.04 3.99 5.01
CA ARG A 57 -19.24 3.08 4.20
C ARG A 57 -18.58 3.89 3.09
N LEU A 58 -17.25 4.00 3.14
CA LEU A 58 -16.43 4.80 2.25
C LEU A 58 -15.43 3.93 1.49
N ALA A 59 -15.00 4.39 0.31
CA ALA A 59 -13.79 3.89 -0.32
C ALA A 59 -12.53 4.44 0.39
N GLY A 60 -11.37 3.82 0.16
CA GLY A 60 -10.12 4.24 0.79
C GLY A 60 -9.77 5.71 0.54
N PRO A 61 -9.82 6.22 -0.72
CA PRO A 61 -9.60 7.63 -1.00
C PRO A 61 -10.55 8.56 -0.25
N GLU A 62 -11.87 8.28 -0.26
CA GLU A 62 -12.87 9.08 0.46
C GLU A 62 -12.62 9.10 1.96
N TYR A 63 -12.22 7.96 2.53
CA TYR A 63 -11.90 7.87 3.95
C TYR A 63 -10.71 8.73 4.32
N VAL A 64 -9.62 8.67 3.55
CA VAL A 64 -8.41 9.40 3.90
C VAL A 64 -8.51 10.88 3.59
N GLU A 65 -9.31 11.28 2.62
CA GLU A 65 -9.54 12.68 2.28
C GLU A 65 -10.11 13.46 3.46
N ARG A 66 -11.01 12.87 4.24
CA ARG A 66 -11.52 13.51 5.48
C ARG A 66 -10.43 13.85 6.50
N PHE A 67 -9.36 13.08 6.55
CA PHE A 67 -8.22 13.39 7.42
C PHE A 67 -7.32 14.45 6.80
N ILE A 68 -7.16 14.45 5.48
CA ILE A 68 -6.39 15.47 4.76
C ILE A 68 -7.07 16.83 4.91
N ASP A 69 -8.37 16.91 4.66
CA ASP A 69 -9.17 18.12 4.86
C ASP A 69 -9.05 18.65 6.29
N ARG A 70 -9.11 17.75 7.28
CA ARG A 70 -8.96 18.13 8.68
C ARG A 70 -7.59 18.68 9.01
N LEU A 71 -6.54 18.05 8.47
CA LEU A 71 -5.15 18.49 8.64
C LEU A 71 -4.95 19.89 8.03
N GLU A 72 -5.52 20.15 6.85
CA GLU A 72 -5.47 21.45 6.17
C GLU A 72 -6.25 22.53 6.95
N GLN A 73 -7.47 22.23 7.42
CA GLN A 73 -8.26 23.12 8.26
C GLN A 73 -7.50 23.55 9.53
N LEU A 74 -6.75 22.63 10.13
CA LEU A 74 -5.93 22.88 11.30
C LEU A 74 -4.59 23.56 10.96
N GLN A 75 -4.28 23.75 9.69
CA GLN A 75 -3.02 24.34 9.20
C GLN A 75 -1.78 23.62 9.75
N ILE A 76 -1.84 22.28 9.90
CA ILE A 76 -0.71 21.50 10.35
C ILE A 76 0.34 21.46 9.23
N GLU A 77 1.60 21.78 9.57
CA GLU A 77 2.69 21.73 8.60
C GLU A 77 2.91 20.31 8.09
N ALA A 78 2.81 20.13 6.76
CA ALA A 78 3.06 18.87 6.09
C ALA A 78 4.06 19.08 4.93
N ARG A 79 5.15 18.32 4.94
CA ARG A 79 6.16 18.31 3.88
C ARG A 79 6.05 17.03 3.07
N THR A 80 5.47 17.13 1.89
CA THR A 80 5.44 16.04 0.90
C THR A 80 6.73 16.02 0.08
N GLN A 81 6.94 14.98 -0.74
CA GLN A 81 8.17 14.76 -1.52
C GLN A 81 9.45 14.91 -0.67
N THR A 82 9.35 14.59 0.62
CA THR A 82 10.43 14.74 1.60
C THR A 82 10.77 13.39 2.21
N PHE A 83 11.97 12.91 1.92
CA PHE A 83 12.42 11.59 2.34
C PHE A 83 13.27 11.69 3.61
N VAL A 84 12.87 10.98 4.68
CA VAL A 84 13.67 10.87 5.90
C VAL A 84 14.80 9.89 5.66
N THR A 85 16.04 10.36 5.78
CA THR A 85 17.24 9.55 5.56
C THR A 85 17.85 9.01 6.85
N ARG A 86 17.69 9.75 7.95
CA ARG A 86 18.27 9.39 9.25
C ARG A 86 17.50 10.02 10.40
N VAL A 87 17.44 9.31 11.51
CA VAL A 87 16.94 9.78 12.79
C VAL A 87 18.01 9.52 13.84
N GLU A 88 18.33 10.51 14.65
CA GLU A 88 19.28 10.41 15.75
C GLU A 88 18.63 10.81 17.06
N LYS A 89 18.92 10.07 18.12
CA LYS A 89 18.53 10.46 19.47
C LYS A 89 19.46 11.56 19.98
N THR A 90 18.90 12.61 20.53
CA THR A 90 19.61 13.73 21.15
C THR A 90 19.31 13.79 22.66
N SER A 91 19.96 14.68 23.38
CA SER A 91 19.65 14.90 24.81
C SER A 91 18.25 15.46 25.06
N GLY A 92 17.68 16.16 24.05
CA GLY A 92 16.36 16.81 24.16
C GLY A 92 15.25 16.15 23.35
N GLY A 93 15.51 14.99 22.72
CA GLY A 93 14.55 14.32 21.86
C GLY A 93 15.20 13.64 20.66
N PHE A 94 14.87 14.08 19.44
CA PHE A 94 15.36 13.49 18.20
C PHE A 94 15.75 14.57 17.18
N ALA A 95 16.77 14.27 16.38
CA ALA A 95 17.09 14.99 15.16
C ALA A 95 16.68 14.14 13.94
N VAL A 96 15.91 14.72 13.05
CA VAL A 96 15.39 14.07 11.82
C VAL A 96 16.06 14.72 10.61
N TYR A 97 16.73 13.93 9.81
CA TYR A 97 17.41 14.38 8.60
C TYR A 97 16.59 14.01 7.38
N THR A 98 16.36 14.97 6.52
CA THR A 98 15.50 14.81 5.34
C THR A 98 16.21 15.25 4.07
N VAL A 99 15.74 14.71 2.94
CA VAL A 99 16.11 15.12 1.58
C VAL A 99 14.84 15.42 0.81
N SER A 100 14.81 16.54 0.14
CA SER A 100 13.76 16.97 -0.78
C SER A 100 14.36 17.55 -2.06
N ARG A 101 13.54 18.13 -2.94
CA ARG A 101 14.02 18.88 -4.10
C ARG A 101 14.78 20.14 -3.71
N ASP A 102 14.50 20.69 -2.54
CA ASP A 102 15.15 21.91 -2.03
C ASP A 102 16.48 21.62 -1.33
N GLY A 103 16.86 20.34 -1.23
CA GLY A 103 18.12 19.89 -0.63
C GLY A 103 17.96 19.10 0.65
N VAL A 104 18.96 19.16 1.51
CA VAL A 104 19.03 18.46 2.79
C VAL A 104 18.59 19.38 3.92
N ALA A 105 17.74 18.91 4.82
CA ALA A 105 17.34 19.63 6.01
C ALA A 105 17.54 18.77 7.28
N ARG A 106 17.59 19.45 8.43
CA ARG A 106 17.65 18.84 9.75
C ARG A 106 16.65 19.55 10.66
N ASP A 107 15.69 18.80 11.16
CA ASP A 107 14.67 19.28 12.10
C ASP A 107 14.86 18.60 13.46
N GLU A 108 14.50 19.28 14.53
CA GLU A 108 14.55 18.75 15.91
C GLU A 108 13.14 18.61 16.46
N THR A 109 12.93 17.56 17.26
CA THR A 109 11.64 17.29 17.91
C THR A 109 11.83 16.65 19.26
N ARG A 110 10.89 16.90 20.18
CA ARG A 110 10.83 16.22 21.47
C ARG A 110 10.37 14.77 21.34
N THR A 111 9.39 14.53 20.45
CA THR A 111 8.75 13.24 20.26
C THR A 111 8.67 12.88 18.78
N LEU A 112 8.84 11.60 18.48
CA LEU A 112 8.77 11.07 17.13
C LEU A 112 7.68 10.01 17.02
N VAL A 113 6.83 10.13 16.00
CA VAL A 113 5.84 9.12 15.63
C VAL A 113 6.24 8.49 14.31
N LEU A 114 6.42 7.16 14.30
CA LEU A 114 6.70 6.39 13.09
C LEU A 114 5.41 5.78 12.55
N ALA A 115 4.90 6.32 11.45
CA ALA A 115 3.70 5.87 10.76
C ALA A 115 4.02 5.43 9.31
N THR A 116 5.15 4.76 9.14
CA THR A 116 5.75 4.43 7.83
C THR A 116 5.07 3.29 7.09
N GLY A 117 4.01 2.72 7.66
CA GLY A 117 3.28 1.60 7.09
C GLY A 117 4.07 0.29 7.07
N CYS A 118 3.70 -0.59 6.17
CA CYS A 118 4.37 -1.87 5.96
C CYS A 118 4.73 -2.05 4.48
N ARG A 119 5.57 -3.04 4.21
CA ARG A 119 5.95 -3.43 2.85
C ARG A 119 5.49 -4.86 2.59
N GLU A 120 4.95 -5.09 1.41
CA GLU A 120 4.59 -6.42 0.93
C GLU A 120 5.82 -7.32 0.81
N ARG A 121 5.60 -8.62 0.97
CA ARG A 121 6.66 -9.62 0.72
C ARG A 121 6.98 -9.65 -0.77
N THR A 122 8.27 -9.63 -1.08
CA THR A 122 8.78 -9.81 -2.44
C THR A 122 8.76 -11.28 -2.85
N ALA A 123 8.84 -11.56 -4.16
CA ALA A 123 8.96 -12.92 -4.69
C ALA A 123 10.07 -13.74 -3.99
N LYS A 124 11.21 -13.11 -3.71
CA LYS A 124 12.32 -13.77 -3.00
C LYS A 124 11.95 -14.15 -1.55
N GLN A 125 11.19 -13.31 -0.85
CA GLN A 125 10.77 -13.57 0.54
C GLN A 125 9.69 -14.66 0.64
N VAL A 126 8.97 -14.94 -0.44
CA VAL A 126 8.01 -16.05 -0.54
C VAL A 126 8.57 -17.24 -1.32
N PHE A 127 9.91 -17.27 -1.51
CA PHE A 127 10.66 -18.38 -2.12
C PHE A 127 10.24 -18.72 -3.56
N ILE A 128 9.81 -17.76 -4.35
CA ILE A 128 9.62 -17.93 -5.79
C ILE A 128 10.98 -17.88 -6.47
N HIS A 129 11.42 -19.00 -7.02
CA HIS A 129 12.68 -19.14 -7.75
C HIS A 129 12.52 -18.80 -9.23
N GLY A 130 13.60 -18.94 -10.01
CA GLY A 130 13.62 -18.78 -11.46
C GLY A 130 14.46 -17.62 -11.95
N THR A 131 14.20 -17.15 -13.17
CA THR A 131 15.05 -16.18 -13.89
C THR A 131 14.77 -14.72 -13.56
N ARG A 132 13.89 -14.44 -12.57
CA ARG A 132 13.46 -13.10 -12.16
C ARG A 132 12.90 -12.25 -13.31
N PRO A 133 11.88 -12.71 -14.00
CA PRO A 133 11.28 -11.96 -15.08
C PRO A 133 10.60 -10.68 -14.59
N ALA A 134 10.44 -9.71 -15.48
CA ALA A 134 9.79 -8.42 -15.18
C ALA A 134 8.29 -8.53 -14.81
N GLY A 135 7.63 -9.66 -15.16
CA GLY A 135 6.19 -9.85 -14.94
C GLY A 135 5.77 -10.29 -13.54
N VAL A 136 6.68 -10.30 -12.54
CA VAL A 136 6.35 -10.65 -11.16
C VAL A 136 6.17 -9.40 -10.33
N PHE A 137 4.94 -9.12 -9.92
CA PHE A 137 4.56 -7.94 -9.14
C PHE A 137 4.02 -8.35 -7.77
N THR A 138 4.17 -7.48 -6.78
CA THR A 138 3.35 -7.57 -5.57
C THR A 138 1.95 -7.06 -5.88
N ALA A 139 0.95 -7.50 -5.09
CA ALA A 139 -0.44 -7.09 -5.29
C ALA A 139 -0.62 -5.57 -5.20
N GLY A 140 0.04 -4.92 -4.23
CA GLY A 140 -0.02 -3.46 -4.08
C GLY A 140 0.66 -2.71 -5.24
N THR A 141 1.72 -3.26 -5.84
CA THR A 141 2.31 -2.68 -7.04
C THR A 141 1.34 -2.79 -8.23
N ALA A 142 0.72 -3.96 -8.44
CA ALA A 142 -0.30 -4.12 -9.47
C ALA A 142 -1.50 -3.20 -9.26
N GLN A 143 -1.92 -3.04 -8.00
CA GLN A 143 -2.99 -2.12 -7.59
C GLN A 143 -2.63 -0.65 -7.90
N HIS A 144 -1.38 -0.26 -7.65
CA HIS A 144 -0.89 1.09 -7.97
C HIS A 144 -0.98 1.38 -9.47
N PHE A 145 -0.47 0.47 -10.32
CA PHE A 145 -0.58 0.61 -11.77
C PHE A 145 -2.04 0.73 -12.20
N THR A 146 -2.89 -0.17 -11.75
CA THR A 146 -4.28 -0.23 -12.20
C THR A 146 -5.12 0.94 -11.67
N ASN A 147 -5.00 1.27 -10.39
CA ASN A 147 -5.91 2.21 -9.73
C ASN A 147 -5.43 3.67 -9.71
N LEU A 148 -4.12 3.90 -9.76
CA LEU A 148 -3.58 5.27 -9.73
C LEU A 148 -3.04 5.73 -11.09
N LEU A 149 -2.46 4.81 -11.88
CA LEU A 149 -1.90 5.17 -13.19
C LEU A 149 -2.86 4.85 -14.34
N GLY A 150 -3.92 4.07 -14.11
CA GLY A 150 -4.85 3.64 -15.15
C GLY A 150 -4.23 2.66 -16.15
N GLU A 151 -3.16 1.98 -15.74
CA GLU A 151 -2.41 1.05 -16.58
C GLU A 151 -2.63 -0.39 -16.14
N LEU A 152 -2.98 -1.27 -17.06
CA LEU A 152 -3.08 -2.70 -16.78
C LEU A 152 -1.70 -3.35 -16.90
N PRO A 153 -1.10 -3.86 -15.80
CA PRO A 153 0.27 -4.38 -15.83
C PRO A 153 0.43 -5.66 -16.65
N THR A 154 -0.66 -6.38 -16.87
CA THR A 154 -0.68 -7.60 -17.71
C THR A 154 -2.09 -7.91 -18.19
N ARG A 155 -2.19 -8.59 -19.34
CA ARG A 155 -3.46 -9.11 -19.87
C ARG A 155 -3.77 -10.53 -19.40
N ARG A 156 -2.80 -11.26 -18.87
CA ARG A 156 -2.97 -12.64 -18.36
C ARG A 156 -2.11 -12.82 -17.14
N CYS A 157 -2.69 -13.27 -16.03
CA CYS A 157 -1.96 -13.46 -14.77
C CYS A 157 -2.44 -14.65 -13.95
N VAL A 158 -1.61 -15.03 -13.02
CA VAL A 158 -1.93 -15.88 -11.87
C VAL A 158 -1.70 -15.03 -10.62
N ILE A 159 -2.56 -15.15 -9.64
CA ILE A 159 -2.42 -14.47 -8.35
C ILE A 159 -2.01 -15.49 -7.30
N LEU A 160 -0.94 -15.21 -6.58
CA LEU A 160 -0.50 -16.02 -5.44
C LEU A 160 -0.97 -15.39 -4.13
N GLY A 161 -1.76 -16.15 -3.39
CA GLY A 161 -2.36 -15.77 -2.12
C GLY A 161 -3.82 -15.35 -2.24
N SER A 162 -4.68 -15.96 -1.43
CA SER A 162 -6.12 -15.71 -1.37
C SER A 162 -6.54 -14.84 -0.18
N GLY A 163 -5.64 -14.00 0.33
CA GLY A 163 -6.00 -12.90 1.23
C GLY A 163 -6.87 -11.87 0.51
N ASP A 164 -7.54 -10.98 1.25
CA ASP A 164 -8.49 -10.02 0.67
C ASP A 164 -7.90 -9.18 -0.46
N ILE A 165 -6.64 -8.75 -0.36
CA ILE A 165 -5.99 -7.96 -1.41
C ILE A 165 -5.84 -8.79 -2.69
N GLY A 166 -5.43 -10.07 -2.60
CA GLY A 166 -5.35 -10.95 -3.76
C GLY A 166 -6.69 -11.15 -4.44
N LEU A 167 -7.75 -11.39 -3.66
CA LEU A 167 -9.12 -11.56 -4.16
C LEU A 167 -9.64 -10.27 -4.83
N ILE A 168 -9.48 -9.14 -4.18
CA ILE A 168 -9.90 -7.83 -4.71
C ILE A 168 -9.16 -7.51 -6.02
N MET A 169 -7.86 -7.82 -6.10
CA MET A 169 -7.09 -7.61 -7.31
C MET A 169 -7.47 -8.58 -8.43
N ALA A 170 -7.85 -9.83 -8.12
CA ALA A 170 -8.38 -10.76 -9.11
C ALA A 170 -9.60 -10.16 -9.81
N ARG A 171 -10.59 -9.71 -9.04
CA ARG A 171 -11.76 -9.01 -9.56
C ARG A 171 -11.40 -7.74 -10.32
N ARG A 172 -10.55 -6.89 -9.72
CA ARG A 172 -10.20 -5.59 -10.31
C ARG A 172 -9.53 -5.75 -11.67
N MET A 173 -8.54 -6.61 -11.78
CA MET A 173 -7.84 -6.85 -13.05
C MET A 173 -8.76 -7.46 -14.11
N THR A 174 -9.69 -8.33 -13.70
CA THR A 174 -10.70 -8.89 -14.62
C THR A 174 -11.62 -7.79 -15.17
N LEU A 175 -12.07 -6.87 -14.33
CA LEU A 175 -12.88 -5.72 -14.74
C LEU A 175 -12.15 -4.77 -15.72
N GLU A 176 -10.83 -4.67 -15.60
CA GLU A 176 -9.99 -3.91 -16.53
C GLU A 176 -9.61 -4.70 -17.81
N GLY A 177 -10.14 -5.90 -17.97
CA GLY A 177 -9.97 -6.70 -19.18
C GLY A 177 -8.79 -7.68 -19.14
N ALA A 178 -8.19 -7.94 -18.00
CA ALA A 178 -7.23 -9.04 -17.86
C ALA A 178 -7.95 -10.39 -17.70
N HIS A 179 -7.29 -11.44 -18.16
CA HIS A 179 -7.68 -12.82 -17.86
C HIS A 179 -6.89 -13.33 -16.66
N VAL A 180 -7.53 -13.45 -15.51
CA VAL A 180 -6.96 -14.07 -14.31
C VAL A 180 -7.16 -15.58 -14.43
N LYS A 181 -6.09 -16.34 -14.66
CA LYS A 181 -6.14 -17.79 -14.87
C LYS A 181 -6.59 -18.55 -13.62
N CYS A 182 -6.06 -18.14 -12.47
CA CYS A 182 -6.42 -18.70 -11.18
C CYS A 182 -5.86 -17.83 -10.04
N VAL A 183 -6.36 -18.10 -8.84
CA VAL A 183 -5.74 -17.70 -7.57
C VAL A 183 -5.19 -18.97 -6.91
N ALA A 184 -3.90 -19.00 -6.61
CA ALA A 184 -3.26 -20.11 -5.90
C ALA A 184 -3.09 -19.75 -4.42
N GLU A 185 -3.39 -20.68 -3.54
CA GLU A 185 -3.29 -20.54 -2.08
C GLU A 185 -2.54 -21.73 -1.48
N LEU A 186 -1.48 -21.45 -0.73
CA LEU A 186 -0.67 -22.48 -0.08
C LEU A 186 -1.45 -23.29 0.95
N LEU A 187 -2.36 -22.63 1.68
CA LEU A 187 -3.17 -23.26 2.70
C LEU A 187 -4.35 -24.04 2.09
N PRO A 188 -4.91 -25.04 2.80
CA PRO A 188 -6.11 -25.76 2.34
C PRO A 188 -7.41 -24.95 2.49
N TYR A 189 -7.31 -23.68 2.76
CA TYR A 189 -8.42 -22.73 2.88
C TYR A 189 -7.99 -21.32 2.48
N SER A 190 -8.95 -20.49 2.05
CA SER A 190 -8.70 -19.08 1.75
C SER A 190 -8.56 -18.26 3.03
N GLY A 191 -7.56 -17.35 3.04
CA GLY A 191 -7.36 -16.40 4.13
C GLY A 191 -8.25 -15.14 4.03
N GLY A 192 -8.96 -14.94 2.92
CA GLY A 192 -9.83 -13.79 2.70
C GLY A 192 -11.24 -13.97 3.25
N LEU A 193 -11.97 -12.87 3.32
CA LEU A 193 -13.37 -12.87 3.74
C LEU A 193 -14.25 -13.67 2.78
N LYS A 194 -15.19 -14.46 3.31
CA LYS A 194 -16.11 -15.29 2.51
C LYS A 194 -16.84 -14.49 1.42
N ARG A 195 -17.27 -13.26 1.72
CA ARG A 195 -17.90 -12.38 0.73
C ARG A 195 -16.98 -12.07 -0.46
N ASN A 196 -15.67 -11.88 -0.21
CA ASN A 196 -14.70 -11.60 -1.26
C ASN A 196 -14.42 -12.83 -2.12
N ILE A 197 -14.47 -14.05 -1.56
CA ILE A 197 -14.38 -15.29 -2.34
C ILE A 197 -15.53 -15.32 -3.35
N VAL A 198 -16.76 -15.03 -2.93
CA VAL A 198 -17.92 -15.00 -3.82
C VAL A 198 -17.79 -13.88 -4.84
N GLN A 199 -17.71 -12.63 -4.38
CA GLN A 199 -17.76 -11.43 -5.22
C GLN A 199 -16.54 -11.23 -6.13
N CYS A 200 -15.39 -11.82 -5.78
CA CYS A 200 -14.15 -11.61 -6.53
C CYS A 200 -13.73 -12.83 -7.36
N LEU A 201 -14.16 -14.03 -7.00
CA LEU A 201 -13.81 -15.24 -7.73
C LEU A 201 -15.02 -15.92 -8.36
N HIS A 202 -16.06 -16.28 -7.57
CA HIS A 202 -17.19 -17.04 -8.10
C HIS A 202 -17.98 -16.24 -9.13
N ASP A 203 -18.24 -14.95 -8.92
CA ASP A 203 -18.98 -14.08 -9.85
C ASP A 203 -18.22 -13.87 -11.18
N TYR A 204 -16.94 -14.24 -11.24
CA TYR A 204 -16.07 -14.07 -12.41
C TYR A 204 -15.48 -15.39 -12.95
N ASP A 205 -15.94 -16.53 -12.41
CA ASP A 205 -15.46 -17.86 -12.77
C ASP A 205 -13.94 -18.04 -12.65
N ILE A 206 -13.32 -17.36 -11.67
CA ILE A 206 -11.89 -17.44 -11.41
C ILE A 206 -11.61 -18.64 -10.49
N PRO A 207 -10.82 -19.64 -10.94
CA PRO A 207 -10.48 -20.81 -10.14
C PRO A 207 -9.67 -20.46 -8.89
N LEU A 208 -10.02 -21.05 -7.74
CA LEU A 208 -9.21 -21.01 -6.52
C LEU A 208 -8.55 -22.38 -6.33
N LEU A 209 -7.23 -22.43 -6.41
CA LEU A 209 -6.41 -23.61 -6.22
C LEU A 209 -5.85 -23.63 -4.80
N LEU A 210 -6.49 -24.36 -3.89
CA LEU A 210 -6.04 -24.54 -2.52
C LEU A 210 -4.90 -25.57 -2.45
N SER A 211 -4.02 -25.46 -1.46
CA SER A 211 -2.83 -26.30 -1.29
C SER A 211 -1.86 -26.23 -2.49
N HIS A 212 -1.84 -25.09 -3.18
CA HIS A 212 -0.97 -24.83 -4.33
C HIS A 212 -0.13 -23.57 -4.11
N THR A 213 1.10 -23.60 -4.60
CA THR A 213 1.98 -22.41 -4.59
C THR A 213 2.80 -22.33 -5.87
N VAL A 214 3.32 -21.14 -6.15
CA VAL A 214 4.26 -20.90 -7.25
C VAL A 214 5.67 -21.14 -6.72
N VAL A 215 6.36 -22.15 -7.24
CA VAL A 215 7.74 -22.48 -6.84
C VAL A 215 8.79 -21.77 -7.68
N ALA A 216 8.50 -21.52 -8.95
CA ALA A 216 9.43 -20.82 -9.84
C ALA A 216 8.68 -20.06 -10.94
N VAL A 217 9.28 -18.96 -11.42
CA VAL A 217 8.85 -18.24 -12.62
C VAL A 217 10.07 -18.04 -13.51
N SER A 218 9.99 -18.53 -14.74
CA SER A 218 11.09 -18.48 -15.71
C SER A 218 10.61 -18.00 -17.06
N TYR A 219 11.48 -17.29 -17.78
CA TYR A 219 11.27 -17.04 -19.21
C TYR A 219 11.95 -18.15 -19.99
N THR A 220 11.22 -18.77 -20.91
CA THR A 220 11.79 -19.76 -21.82
C THR A 220 12.36 -19.12 -23.09
N HIS A 221 11.89 -17.92 -23.49
CA HIS A 221 12.41 -17.14 -24.64
C HIS A 221 12.23 -15.64 -24.44
N LEU A 222 13.12 -14.85 -25.07
CA LEU A 222 13.06 -13.38 -25.18
C LEU A 222 11.82 -12.86 -25.98
N ARG A 223 10.94 -13.71 -26.39
CA ARG A 223 9.65 -13.31 -26.99
C ARG A 223 8.63 -13.06 -25.87
N ALA A 224 8.26 -11.84 -25.77
CA ALA A 224 7.52 -11.12 -24.73
C ALA A 224 6.17 -11.69 -24.27
N HIS A 225 5.82 -12.96 -24.37
CA HIS A 225 4.43 -13.38 -24.17
C HIS A 225 4.18 -14.66 -23.38
N GLU A 226 5.20 -15.38 -22.93
CA GLU A 226 4.93 -16.64 -22.24
C GLU A 226 5.72 -16.74 -20.95
N THR A 227 5.03 -16.53 -19.82
CA THR A 227 5.49 -16.94 -18.49
C THR A 227 5.03 -18.37 -18.29
N GLU A 228 5.92 -19.35 -18.37
CA GLU A 228 5.61 -20.71 -17.93
C GLU A 228 5.62 -20.73 -16.39
N LEU A 229 4.47 -21.09 -15.84
CA LEU A 229 4.33 -21.40 -14.44
C LEU A 229 4.46 -22.91 -14.29
N HIS A 230 5.56 -23.36 -13.69
CA HIS A 230 5.67 -24.74 -13.22
C HIS A 230 5.03 -24.79 -11.83
N LEU A 231 3.87 -25.44 -11.74
CA LEU A 231 3.16 -25.77 -10.51
C LEU A 231 3.74 -27.03 -9.88
#